data_b780bc236a292e137e72bba7c3f344ce
#
_entry.id   b780bc236a292e137e72bba7c3f344ce
#
_cell.length_a   1.000
_cell.length_b   1.000
_cell.length_c   1.000
_cell.angle_alpha   90.00
_cell.angle_beta   90.00
_cell.angle_gamma   90.00
#
_symmetry.space_group_name_H-M   'P 1'
#
loop_
_entity.id
_entity.type
_entity.pdbx_description
1 polymer ?
#
loop_
_entity_poly.entity_id
_entity_poly.type
_entity_poly.pdbx_seq_one_letter_code
_entity_poly.pdbx_strand_id
1 'polypeptide(L)'
;LRAKNEIKGHFTTPPYTQMELKDKDMKIILESKEAFGEEFTFIIGAGKIENKTDIKKVKILNEAIKDALIYIEANPEDSAAIFSDKYNMTIPESKDFMNMEGVKFNQEIKGVNRFSEFMNKVEYISKAYIEKEVIWDGYYD
;
A
#
# COMPACT_ATOMS: atom_id res chain seq x y z
N LEU A 1 -11.22 16.50 -13.51
CA LEU A 1 -11.75 17.39 -12.45
C LEU A 1 -10.85 18.63 -12.30
N ARG A 2 -9.52 18.42 -12.16
CA ARG A 2 -8.56 19.53 -12.04
C ARG A 2 -8.53 20.45 -13.28
N ALA A 3 -8.55 19.86 -14.47
CA ALA A 3 -8.56 20.62 -15.72
C ALA A 3 -9.73 21.61 -15.83
N LYS A 4 -10.77 21.41 -15.02
CA LYS A 4 -11.94 22.29 -14.95
C LYS A 4 -11.95 23.21 -13.72
N ASN A 5 -10.87 23.23 -12.92
CA ASN A 5 -10.81 23.94 -11.63
C ASN A 5 -11.94 23.59 -10.64
N GLU A 6 -12.48 22.37 -10.73
CA GLU A 6 -13.58 21.92 -9.89
C GLU A 6 -13.13 21.57 -8.47
N ILE A 7 -11.84 21.20 -8.29
CA ILE A 7 -11.26 20.86 -7.00
C ILE A 7 -9.95 21.60 -6.77
N LYS A 8 -9.68 21.92 -5.51
CA LYS A 8 -8.43 22.59 -5.09
C LYS A 8 -7.42 21.65 -4.44
N GLY A 9 -7.85 20.45 -4.09
CA GLY A 9 -7.01 19.42 -3.51
C GLY A 9 -7.76 18.09 -3.46
N HIS A 10 -7.02 16.99 -3.32
CA HIS A 10 -7.56 15.65 -3.18
C HIS A 10 -6.52 14.74 -2.52
N PHE A 11 -6.96 13.56 -2.13
CA PHE A 11 -6.07 12.50 -1.67
C PHE A 11 -5.59 11.69 -2.86
N THR A 12 -4.32 11.39 -2.89
CA THR A 12 -3.68 10.58 -3.93
C THR A 12 -2.67 9.62 -3.30
N THR A 13 -2.18 8.67 -4.07
CA THR A 13 -1.23 7.64 -3.63
C THR A 13 -0.17 7.41 -4.70
N PRO A 14 1.02 6.95 -4.35
CA PRO A 14 1.99 6.49 -5.34
C PRO A 14 1.39 5.38 -6.24
N PRO A 15 1.71 5.34 -7.54
CA PRO A 15 2.61 6.25 -8.26
C PRO A 15 1.93 7.53 -8.76
N TYR A 16 0.62 7.70 -8.56
CA TYR A 16 -0.14 8.85 -9.08
C TYR A 16 0.35 10.18 -8.50
N THR A 17 0.77 10.18 -7.22
CA THR A 17 1.37 11.38 -6.59
C THR A 17 2.53 11.93 -7.41
N GLN A 18 3.46 11.07 -7.89
CA GLN A 18 4.60 11.49 -8.70
C GLN A 18 4.16 12.05 -10.05
N MET A 19 3.13 11.45 -10.65
CA MET A 19 2.59 11.94 -11.92
C MET A 19 1.98 13.34 -11.77
N GLU A 20 1.33 13.61 -10.65
CA GLU A 20 0.72 14.90 -10.34
C GLU A 20 1.74 15.97 -9.98
N LEU A 21 2.80 15.62 -9.27
CA LEU A 21 3.90 16.53 -8.90
C LEU A 21 4.74 17.01 -10.10
N LYS A 22 4.55 16.45 -11.29
CA LYS A 22 5.11 17.01 -12.53
C LYS A 22 4.53 18.39 -12.84
N ASP A 23 3.34 18.68 -12.37
CA ASP A 23 2.75 20.00 -12.46
C ASP A 23 3.28 20.89 -11.33
N LYS A 24 3.94 21.98 -11.69
CA LYS A 24 4.59 22.91 -10.76
C LYS A 24 3.63 23.61 -9.78
N ASP A 25 2.34 23.62 -10.11
CA ASP A 25 1.31 24.21 -9.26
C ASP A 25 0.81 23.21 -8.19
N MET A 26 1.21 21.93 -8.30
CA MET A 26 0.88 20.89 -7.32
C MET A 26 1.95 20.79 -6.25
N LYS A 27 1.50 20.57 -5.02
CA LYS A 27 2.37 20.31 -3.88
C LYS A 27 1.68 19.42 -2.88
N ILE A 28 2.47 18.64 -2.18
CA ILE A 28 1.99 17.89 -1.01
C ILE A 28 1.76 18.89 0.11
N ILE A 29 0.57 18.81 0.71
CA ILE A 29 0.18 19.65 1.87
C ILE A 29 0.09 18.85 3.16
N LEU A 30 -0.04 17.52 3.06
CA LEU A 30 -0.09 16.62 4.20
C LEU A 30 0.27 15.20 3.74
N GLU A 31 1.14 14.55 4.46
CA GLU A 31 1.45 13.14 4.26
C GLU A 31 0.69 12.26 5.26
N SER A 32 0.29 11.07 4.81
CA SER A 32 -0.47 10.13 5.65
C SER A 32 0.30 9.70 6.89
N LYS A 33 1.62 9.50 6.79
CA LYS A 33 2.48 9.19 7.94
C LYS A 33 2.45 10.30 9.00
N GLU A 34 2.49 11.55 8.58
CA GLU A 34 2.41 12.72 9.46
C GLU A 34 1.03 12.79 10.14
N ALA A 35 -0.05 12.65 9.36
CA ALA A 35 -1.42 12.66 9.87
C ALA A 35 -1.71 11.49 10.81
N PHE A 36 -1.18 10.31 10.50
CA PHE A 36 -1.40 9.08 11.27
C PHE A 36 -0.46 8.97 12.48
N GLY A 37 0.73 9.57 12.40
CA GLY A 37 1.73 9.64 13.46
C GLY A 37 2.65 8.40 13.55
N GLU A 38 2.45 7.40 12.70
CA GLU A 38 3.29 6.20 12.61
C GLU A 38 3.20 5.56 11.21
N GLU A 39 4.07 4.60 10.93
CA GLU A 39 3.99 3.79 9.71
C GLU A 39 2.76 2.86 9.76
N PHE A 40 2.13 2.67 8.61
CA PHE A 40 1.01 1.75 8.47
C PHE A 40 1.03 1.07 7.11
N THR A 41 0.44 -0.11 7.06
CA THR A 41 0.27 -0.84 5.80
C THR A 41 -0.87 -0.23 5.01
N PHE A 42 -0.55 0.22 3.79
CA PHE A 42 -1.53 0.89 2.93
C PHE A 42 -2.37 -0.11 2.14
N ILE A 43 -1.77 -1.19 1.65
CA ILE A 43 -2.47 -2.20 0.85
C ILE A 43 -2.39 -3.54 1.57
N ILE A 44 -3.55 -4.14 1.82
CA ILE A 44 -3.67 -5.48 2.39
C ILE A 44 -4.58 -6.34 1.52
N GLY A 45 -4.30 -7.63 1.47
CA GLY A 45 -5.26 -8.61 0.98
C GLY A 45 -6.22 -9.00 2.10
N ALA A 46 -7.51 -9.03 1.80
CA ALA A 46 -8.52 -9.51 2.73
C ALA A 46 -9.32 -10.64 2.09
N GLY A 47 -9.66 -11.64 2.88
CA GLY A 47 -10.41 -12.79 2.39
C GLY A 47 -11.08 -13.55 3.53
N LYS A 48 -11.98 -14.45 3.17
CA LYS A 48 -12.66 -15.35 4.09
C LYS A 48 -12.03 -16.74 3.97
N ILE A 49 -11.60 -17.30 5.08
CA ILE A 49 -11.09 -18.67 5.15
C ILE A 49 -12.20 -19.57 5.70
N GLU A 50 -12.75 -20.42 4.86
CA GLU A 50 -13.85 -21.31 5.23
C GLU A 50 -13.42 -22.78 5.38
N ASN A 51 -12.29 -23.15 4.75
CA ASN A 51 -11.85 -24.54 4.71
C ASN A 51 -10.34 -24.67 4.47
N LYS A 52 -9.83 -25.91 4.54
CA LYS A 52 -8.39 -26.21 4.34
C LYS A 52 -7.87 -25.84 2.95
N THR A 53 -8.73 -25.84 1.92
CA THR A 53 -8.33 -25.46 0.56
C THR A 53 -8.04 -23.97 0.48
N ASP A 54 -8.81 -23.15 1.18
CA ASP A 54 -8.59 -21.70 1.21
C ASP A 54 -7.29 -21.37 1.95
N ILE A 55 -7.00 -22.05 3.06
CA ILE A 55 -5.71 -21.94 3.76
C ILE A 55 -4.55 -22.26 2.81
N LYS A 56 -4.66 -23.33 2.02
CA LYS A 56 -3.62 -23.68 1.05
C LYS A 56 -3.42 -22.59 -0.02
N LYS A 57 -4.50 -22.00 -0.52
CA LYS A 57 -4.43 -20.90 -1.51
C LYS A 57 -3.76 -19.67 -0.92
N VAL A 58 -4.09 -19.31 0.31
CA VAL A 58 -3.48 -18.16 0.99
C VAL A 58 -1.98 -18.38 1.21
N LYS A 59 -1.57 -19.57 1.62
CA LYS A 59 -0.14 -19.91 1.75
C LYS A 59 0.60 -19.79 0.42
N ILE A 60 0.06 -20.32 -0.67
CA ILE A 60 0.64 -20.20 -2.01
C ILE A 60 0.75 -18.73 -2.42
N LEU A 61 -0.29 -17.92 -2.14
CA LEU A 61 -0.26 -16.49 -2.45
C LEU A 61 0.83 -15.77 -1.64
N ASN A 62 0.96 -16.06 -0.34
CA ASN A 62 1.99 -15.45 0.50
C ASN A 62 3.40 -15.80 -0.01
N GLU A 63 3.66 -17.07 -0.37
CA GLU A 63 4.94 -17.47 -0.96
C GLU A 63 5.20 -16.75 -2.29
N ALA A 64 4.20 -16.65 -3.16
CA ALA A 64 4.34 -15.93 -4.43
C ALA A 64 4.65 -14.43 -4.22
N ILE A 65 4.05 -13.79 -3.21
CA ILE A 65 4.36 -12.40 -2.85
C ILE A 65 5.79 -12.31 -2.33
N LYS A 66 6.22 -13.22 -1.47
CA LYS A 66 7.58 -13.29 -0.94
C LYS A 66 8.62 -13.43 -2.06
N ASP A 67 8.38 -14.33 -3.00
CA ASP A 67 9.25 -14.52 -4.17
C ASP A 67 9.31 -13.23 -5.02
N ALA A 68 8.18 -12.56 -5.22
CA ALA A 68 8.13 -11.29 -5.94
C ALA A 68 8.93 -10.18 -5.22
N LEU A 69 8.89 -10.12 -3.89
CA LEU A 69 9.65 -9.15 -3.10
C LEU A 69 11.17 -9.41 -3.21
N ILE A 70 11.57 -10.68 -3.13
CA ILE A 70 12.97 -11.09 -3.36
C ILE A 70 13.42 -10.73 -4.77
N TYR A 71 12.56 -10.94 -5.76
CA TYR A 71 12.85 -10.58 -7.15
C TYR A 71 13.04 -9.07 -7.32
N ILE A 72 12.16 -8.26 -6.75
CA ILE A 72 12.23 -6.79 -6.81
C ILE A 72 13.55 -6.29 -6.22
N GLU A 73 13.97 -6.83 -5.09
CA GLU A 73 15.23 -6.47 -4.44
C GLU A 73 16.45 -6.89 -5.28
N ALA A 74 16.43 -8.09 -5.84
CA ALA A 74 17.54 -8.63 -6.61
C ALA A 74 17.64 -8.07 -8.03
N ASN A 75 16.53 -7.59 -8.62
CA ASN A 75 16.43 -7.17 -10.02
C ASN A 75 15.77 -5.79 -10.16
N PRO A 76 16.35 -4.71 -9.60
CA PRO A 76 15.70 -3.39 -9.58
C PRO A 76 15.48 -2.81 -10.98
N GLU A 77 16.33 -3.09 -11.97
CA GLU A 77 16.17 -2.62 -13.34
C GLU A 77 14.98 -3.28 -14.03
N ASP A 78 14.89 -4.61 -13.96
CA ASP A 78 13.79 -5.36 -14.54
C ASP A 78 12.46 -5.02 -13.85
N SER A 79 12.49 -4.85 -12.55
CA SER A 79 11.33 -4.42 -11.76
C SER A 79 10.85 -3.03 -12.19
N ALA A 80 11.77 -2.08 -12.39
CA ALA A 80 11.44 -0.76 -12.90
C ALA A 80 10.83 -0.82 -14.31
N ALA A 81 11.29 -1.72 -15.17
CA ALA A 81 10.71 -1.94 -16.50
C ALA A 81 9.27 -2.47 -16.40
N ILE A 82 8.98 -3.42 -15.49
CA ILE A 82 7.65 -3.94 -15.25
C ILE A 82 6.71 -2.84 -14.75
N PHE A 83 7.14 -2.00 -13.80
CA PHE A 83 6.36 -0.85 -13.33
C PHE A 83 6.12 0.17 -14.43
N SER A 84 7.15 0.45 -15.26
CA SER A 84 7.08 1.34 -16.40
C SER A 84 5.95 0.92 -17.36
N ASP A 85 5.93 -0.33 -17.76
CA ASP A 85 4.90 -0.89 -18.63
C ASP A 85 3.50 -0.84 -17.97
N LYS A 86 3.41 -1.28 -16.71
CA LYS A 86 2.14 -1.39 -15.99
C LYS A 86 1.46 -0.04 -15.75
N TYR A 87 2.23 0.99 -15.43
CA TYR A 87 1.71 2.31 -15.04
C TYR A 87 1.93 3.40 -16.10
N ASN A 88 2.42 3.03 -17.28
CA ASN A 88 2.73 3.96 -18.37
C ASN A 88 3.65 5.11 -17.89
N MET A 89 4.70 4.74 -17.20
CA MET A 89 5.74 5.62 -16.69
C MET A 89 7.02 5.40 -17.49
N THR A 90 7.97 6.32 -17.43
CA THR A 90 9.33 6.05 -17.91
C THR A 90 10.09 5.20 -16.88
N ILE A 91 11.15 4.50 -17.33
CA ILE A 91 11.99 3.70 -16.40
C ILE A 91 12.60 4.56 -15.28
N PRO A 92 13.13 5.79 -15.53
CA PRO A 92 13.57 6.67 -14.43
C PRO A 92 12.45 6.98 -13.43
N GLU A 93 11.25 7.31 -13.88
CA GLU A 93 10.11 7.57 -13.00
C GLU A 93 9.71 6.34 -12.17
N SER A 94 9.81 5.16 -12.76
CA SER A 94 9.54 3.89 -12.05
C SER A 94 10.58 3.66 -10.96
N LYS A 95 11.84 3.95 -11.21
CA LYS A 95 12.92 3.88 -10.21
C LYS A 95 12.70 4.89 -9.08
N ASP A 96 12.35 6.13 -9.44
CA ASP A 96 12.05 7.16 -8.45
C ASP A 96 10.87 6.73 -7.55
N PHE A 97 9.83 6.13 -8.13
CA PHE A 97 8.72 5.56 -7.37
C PHE A 97 9.19 4.43 -6.44
N MET A 98 9.96 3.47 -6.95
CA MET A 98 10.41 2.32 -6.15
C MET A 98 11.33 2.72 -4.99
N ASN A 99 12.06 3.82 -5.12
CA ASN A 99 12.99 4.33 -4.12
C ASN A 99 12.42 5.53 -3.32
N MET A 100 11.15 5.86 -3.52
CA MET A 100 10.52 6.99 -2.85
C MET A 100 10.49 6.77 -1.33
N GLU A 101 10.80 7.82 -0.58
CA GLU A 101 10.64 7.80 0.87
C GLU A 101 9.21 7.41 1.27
N GLY A 102 9.09 6.45 2.17
CA GLY A 102 7.80 5.93 2.63
C GLY A 102 7.20 4.82 1.77
N VAL A 103 7.71 4.55 0.57
CA VAL A 103 7.32 3.37 -0.21
C VAL A 103 8.17 2.18 0.23
N LYS A 104 7.53 1.14 0.74
CA LYS A 104 8.18 -0.10 1.18
C LYS A 104 7.49 -1.31 0.58
N PHE A 105 8.27 -2.14 -0.07
CA PHE A 105 7.81 -3.44 -0.59
C PHE A 105 8.16 -4.52 0.44
N ASN A 106 7.23 -4.82 1.33
CA ASN A 106 7.40 -5.88 2.33
C ASN A 106 6.05 -6.51 2.68
N GLN A 107 6.06 -7.60 3.46
CA GLN A 107 4.86 -8.28 3.93
C GLN A 107 4.49 -7.88 5.37
N GLU A 108 5.19 -6.95 5.98
CA GLU A 108 4.91 -6.54 7.35
C GLU A 108 3.59 -5.75 7.42
N ILE A 109 2.67 -6.19 8.25
CA ILE A 109 1.40 -5.50 8.48
C ILE A 109 1.55 -4.61 9.71
N LYS A 110 1.27 -3.31 9.55
CA LYS A 110 1.38 -2.29 10.60
C LYS A 110 0.12 -1.44 10.70
N GLY A 111 -0.10 -0.87 11.87
CA GLY A 111 -1.13 0.14 12.10
C GLY A 111 -2.55 -0.39 12.29
N VAL A 112 -2.76 -1.71 12.33
CA VAL A 112 -4.09 -2.32 12.44
C VAL A 112 -4.84 -1.83 13.67
N ASN A 113 -4.21 -1.88 14.83
CA ASN A 113 -4.85 -1.47 16.08
C ASN A 113 -5.31 0.00 16.02
N ARG A 114 -4.43 0.89 15.56
CA ARG A 114 -4.71 2.32 15.48
C ARG A 114 -5.80 2.65 14.48
N PHE A 115 -5.81 2.00 13.31
CA PHE A 115 -6.91 2.13 12.36
C PHE A 115 -8.23 1.68 12.96
N SER A 116 -8.23 0.53 13.63
CA SER A 116 -9.41 -0.03 14.26
C SER A 116 -9.96 0.87 15.38
N GLU A 117 -9.09 1.41 16.22
CA GLU A 117 -9.46 2.39 17.25
C GLU A 117 -10.06 3.66 16.64
N PHE A 118 -9.41 4.20 15.60
CA PHE A 118 -9.92 5.37 14.89
C PHE A 118 -11.29 5.11 14.27
N MET A 119 -11.46 4.00 13.55
CA MET A 119 -12.72 3.62 12.92
C MET A 119 -13.85 3.42 13.95
N ASN A 120 -13.54 2.86 15.11
CA ASN A 120 -14.49 2.74 16.20
C ASN A 120 -14.84 4.11 16.79
N LYS A 121 -13.85 4.99 17.01
CA LYS A 121 -14.05 6.36 17.52
C LYS A 121 -14.97 7.20 16.63
N VAL A 122 -14.89 7.01 15.30
CA VAL A 122 -15.77 7.70 14.35
C VAL A 122 -17.04 6.91 14.01
N GLU A 123 -17.33 5.89 14.81
CA GLU A 123 -18.55 5.04 14.68
C GLU A 123 -18.70 4.31 13.33
N TYR A 124 -17.57 4.13 12.62
CA TYR A 124 -17.56 3.37 11.37
C TYR A 124 -17.65 1.86 11.58
N ILE A 125 -17.10 1.38 12.71
CA ILE A 125 -17.23 0.01 13.19
C ILE A 125 -17.73 0.00 14.63
N SER A 126 -18.47 -1.04 15.02
CA SER A 126 -19.14 -1.14 16.32
C SER A 126 -18.18 -1.41 17.50
N LYS A 127 -17.01 -1.97 17.24
CA LYS A 127 -15.95 -2.19 18.24
C LYS A 127 -14.56 -2.06 17.59
N ALA A 128 -13.57 -1.69 18.39
CA ALA A 128 -12.18 -1.80 17.97
C ALA A 128 -11.73 -3.27 17.98
N TYR A 129 -10.93 -3.64 17.00
CA TYR A 129 -10.31 -4.95 16.88
C TYR A 129 -8.80 -4.81 17.07
N ILE A 130 -8.17 -5.79 17.68
CA ILE A 130 -6.72 -5.86 17.74
C ILE A 130 -6.18 -6.70 16.57
N GLU A 131 -4.93 -6.48 16.20
CA GLU A 131 -4.24 -7.16 15.10
C GLU A 131 -4.45 -8.68 15.14
N LYS A 132 -4.29 -9.28 16.32
CA LYS A 132 -4.48 -10.72 16.56
C LYS A 132 -5.88 -11.24 16.23
N GLU A 133 -6.91 -10.39 16.22
CA GLU A 133 -8.29 -10.80 15.88
C GLU A 133 -8.55 -10.76 14.37
N VAL A 134 -7.75 -10.02 13.60
CA VAL A 134 -8.03 -9.73 12.17
C VAL A 134 -6.96 -10.27 11.23
N ILE A 135 -5.73 -10.46 11.69
CA ILE A 135 -4.69 -11.10 10.89
C ILE A 135 -4.80 -12.61 11.11
N TRP A 136 -4.79 -13.32 10.00
CA TRP A 136 -4.80 -14.78 10.04
C TRP A 136 -3.53 -15.33 10.72
N ASP A 137 -3.70 -16.23 11.69
CA ASP A 137 -2.61 -16.79 12.52
C ASP A 137 -1.48 -17.44 11.70
N GLY A 138 -1.80 -18.03 10.54
CA GLY A 138 -0.80 -18.62 9.63
C GLY A 138 -0.16 -17.64 8.66
N TYR A 139 -0.31 -16.32 8.87
CA TYR A 139 0.29 -15.32 8.00
C TYR A 139 1.81 -15.23 8.18
N TYR A 140 2.29 -15.42 9.40
CA TYR A 140 3.70 -15.33 9.76
C TYR A 140 4.42 -16.69 9.82
N ASP A 141 3.72 -17.81 9.56
CA ASP A 141 4.28 -19.18 9.48
C ASP A 141 4.90 -19.42 8.08
#